data_f9065453be8d949afdbb53dfa1929fda
#
_entry.id   f9065453be8d949afdbb53dfa1929fda
#
_cell.length_a   1.000
_cell.length_b   1.000
_cell.length_c   1.000
_cell.angle_alpha   90.00
_cell.angle_beta   90.00
_cell.angle_gamma   90.00
#
_symmetry.space_group_name_H-M   'P 1'
#
loop_
_entity.id
_entity.type
_entity.pdbx_description
1 polymer ?
#
loop_
_entity_poly.entity_id
_entity_poly.type
_entity_poly.pdbx_seq_one_letter_code
_entity_poly.pdbx_strand_id
1 'polypeptide(L)'
;MHLDLNELTHLAPIFRELLKGFHISRRDPELYSQLSALQDVYRGLFKALGFELVCDTRGFYYFVPELAAAQVNKTAQRLSLFTFIMVEHLADQGRDPIAVLDGGSLGRDELPALLDKYRDLFLQAEVQTQEELEEKILRRMTQLGFTAEDNGIYRFLAPMHRFLDVCLSVQQDRDLAASLHSALPLPVPMLAGDETDDGDDISDEQALALAIAQERQELDA
;
A
#
# COMPACT_ATOMS: atom_id res chain seq x y z
N MET A 1 -13.83 -27.34 -12.74
CA MET A 1 -14.36 -25.97 -12.75
C MET A 1 -13.99 -25.37 -14.08
N HIS A 2 -14.94 -25.03 -14.94
CA HIS A 2 -14.64 -24.43 -16.24
C HIS A 2 -14.59 -22.91 -16.02
N LEU A 3 -13.41 -22.32 -16.16
CA LEU A 3 -13.23 -20.89 -16.03
C LEU A 3 -13.64 -20.24 -17.34
N ASP A 4 -14.72 -19.46 -17.36
CA ASP A 4 -15.08 -18.64 -18.52
C ASP A 4 -14.40 -17.27 -18.37
N LEU A 5 -13.34 -17.06 -19.13
CA LEU A 5 -12.58 -15.79 -19.11
C LEU A 5 -13.43 -14.60 -19.58
N ASN A 6 -14.54 -14.83 -20.31
CA ASN A 6 -15.42 -13.75 -20.75
C ASN A 6 -16.20 -13.14 -19.57
N GLU A 7 -16.39 -13.86 -18.48
CA GLU A 7 -17.00 -13.34 -17.25
C GLU A 7 -16.07 -12.40 -16.48
N LEU A 8 -14.76 -12.46 -16.73
CA LEU A 8 -13.73 -11.69 -16.04
C LEU A 8 -13.41 -10.37 -16.78
N THR A 9 -14.44 -9.55 -17.04
CA THR A 9 -14.34 -8.33 -17.87
C THR A 9 -13.31 -7.32 -17.38
N HIS A 10 -13.05 -7.28 -16.05
CA HIS A 10 -12.08 -6.36 -15.43
C HIS A 10 -10.81 -7.09 -14.94
N LEU A 11 -10.50 -8.30 -15.44
CA LEU A 11 -9.33 -9.06 -14.99
C LEU A 11 -8.03 -8.26 -15.12
N ALA A 12 -7.78 -7.71 -16.30
CA ALA A 12 -6.53 -6.99 -16.57
C ALA A 12 -6.36 -5.73 -15.70
N PRO A 13 -7.36 -4.83 -15.58
CA PRO A 13 -7.23 -3.68 -14.67
C PRO A 13 -7.13 -4.11 -13.21
N ILE A 14 -7.90 -5.09 -12.73
CA ILE A 14 -7.80 -5.61 -11.36
C ILE A 14 -6.38 -6.13 -11.08
N PHE A 15 -5.86 -6.99 -11.95
CA PHE A 15 -4.52 -7.54 -11.79
C PHE A 15 -3.45 -6.47 -11.76
N ARG A 16 -3.50 -5.50 -12.69
CA ARG A 16 -2.56 -4.39 -12.78
C ARG A 16 -2.55 -3.53 -11.52
N GLU A 17 -3.73 -3.18 -10.99
CA GLU A 17 -3.81 -2.35 -9.79
C GLU A 17 -3.32 -3.11 -8.55
N LEU A 18 -3.73 -4.37 -8.38
CA LEU A 18 -3.25 -5.21 -7.26
C LEU A 18 -1.73 -5.46 -7.34
N LEU A 19 -1.19 -5.61 -8.55
CA LEU A 19 0.24 -5.82 -8.77
C LEU A 19 1.09 -4.60 -8.37
N LYS A 20 0.56 -3.39 -8.56
CA LYS A 20 1.18 -2.14 -8.07
C LYS A 20 1.11 -1.99 -6.53
N GLY A 21 0.44 -2.90 -5.84
CA GLY A 21 0.19 -2.82 -4.40
C GLY A 21 -1.02 -1.96 -4.03
N PHE A 22 -1.86 -1.60 -5.03
CA PHE A 22 -3.09 -0.84 -4.78
C PHE A 22 -4.13 -1.69 -4.02
N HIS A 23 -4.84 -1.05 -3.10
CA HIS A 23 -5.91 -1.66 -2.33
C HIS A 23 -7.26 -1.31 -2.96
N ILE A 24 -7.83 -2.26 -3.71
CA ILE A 24 -9.13 -2.09 -4.35
C ILE A 24 -10.21 -2.11 -3.27
N SER A 25 -10.96 -1.04 -3.16
CA SER A 25 -12.01 -0.85 -2.16
C SER A 25 -13.35 -0.50 -2.79
N ARG A 26 -14.37 -0.28 -1.98
CA ARG A 26 -15.70 0.18 -2.46
C ARG A 26 -15.66 1.52 -3.21
N ARG A 27 -14.56 2.26 -3.14
CA ARG A 27 -14.37 3.48 -3.92
C ARG A 27 -14.07 3.21 -5.39
N ASP A 28 -13.70 1.98 -5.71
CA ASP A 28 -13.43 1.49 -7.05
C ASP A 28 -14.58 0.56 -7.47
N PRO A 29 -15.80 1.06 -7.67
CA PRO A 29 -17.03 0.27 -7.66
C PRO A 29 -17.05 -0.82 -8.73
N GLU A 30 -16.48 -0.58 -9.89
CA GLU A 30 -16.44 -1.55 -10.99
C GLU A 30 -15.52 -2.73 -10.65
N LEU A 31 -14.29 -2.44 -10.20
CA LEU A 31 -13.31 -3.46 -9.84
C LEU A 31 -13.73 -4.23 -8.58
N TYR A 32 -14.20 -3.49 -7.57
CA TYR A 32 -14.65 -4.07 -6.32
C TYR A 32 -15.86 -5.00 -6.50
N SER A 33 -16.88 -4.57 -7.28
CA SER A 33 -18.08 -5.38 -7.48
C SER A 33 -17.76 -6.69 -8.21
N GLN A 34 -16.87 -6.66 -9.19
CA GLN A 34 -16.46 -7.86 -9.90
C GLN A 34 -15.63 -8.80 -9.01
N LEU A 35 -14.68 -8.28 -8.24
CA LEU A 35 -13.94 -9.06 -7.26
C LEU A 35 -14.86 -9.70 -6.22
N SER A 36 -15.84 -8.94 -5.74
CA SER A 36 -16.80 -9.42 -4.75
C SER A 36 -17.74 -10.51 -5.31
N ALA A 37 -18.21 -10.34 -6.55
CA ALA A 37 -19.10 -11.30 -7.21
C ALA A 37 -18.40 -12.63 -7.57
N LEU A 38 -17.11 -12.58 -7.92
CA LEU A 38 -16.35 -13.71 -8.44
C LEU A 38 -15.10 -14.01 -7.60
N GLN A 39 -15.19 -13.76 -6.28
CA GLN A 39 -14.04 -13.80 -5.36
C GLN A 39 -13.27 -15.11 -5.42
N ASP A 40 -13.95 -16.26 -5.40
CA ASP A 40 -13.29 -17.56 -5.40
C ASP A 40 -12.62 -17.87 -6.74
N VAL A 41 -13.19 -17.37 -7.83
CA VAL A 41 -12.61 -17.49 -9.18
C VAL A 41 -11.30 -16.70 -9.26
N TYR A 42 -11.33 -15.43 -8.84
CA TYR A 42 -10.14 -14.57 -8.80
C TYR A 42 -9.08 -15.11 -7.86
N ARG A 43 -9.48 -15.58 -6.67
CA ARG A 43 -8.55 -16.19 -5.71
C ARG A 43 -7.85 -17.41 -6.30
N GLY A 44 -8.60 -18.31 -6.96
CA GLY A 44 -8.04 -19.49 -7.60
C GLY A 44 -7.11 -19.16 -8.76
N LEU A 45 -7.49 -18.20 -9.59
CA LEU A 45 -6.69 -17.73 -10.71
C LEU A 45 -5.37 -17.11 -10.25
N PHE A 46 -5.43 -16.15 -9.32
CA PHE A 46 -4.23 -15.45 -8.84
C PHE A 46 -3.31 -16.36 -8.03
N LYS A 47 -3.87 -17.31 -7.28
CA LYS A 47 -3.06 -18.34 -6.62
C LYS A 47 -2.27 -19.19 -7.60
N ALA A 48 -2.86 -19.53 -8.74
CA ALA A 48 -2.15 -20.27 -9.81
C ALA A 48 -1.01 -19.43 -10.44
N LEU A 49 -1.05 -18.11 -10.31
CA LEU A 49 0.00 -17.18 -10.74
C LEU A 49 1.00 -16.82 -9.62
N GLY A 50 0.91 -17.46 -8.43
CA GLY A 50 1.79 -17.20 -7.30
C GLY A 50 1.41 -15.96 -6.46
N PHE A 51 0.14 -15.51 -6.55
CA PHE A 51 -0.35 -14.36 -5.79
C PHE A 51 -1.48 -14.78 -4.84
N GLU A 52 -1.37 -14.42 -3.58
CA GLU A 52 -2.45 -14.57 -2.63
C GLU A 52 -3.37 -13.35 -2.65
N LEU A 53 -4.61 -13.52 -3.11
CA LEU A 53 -5.64 -12.49 -3.04
C LEU A 53 -6.30 -12.54 -1.65
N VAL A 54 -6.12 -11.48 -0.87
CA VAL A 54 -6.76 -11.31 0.42
C VAL A 54 -7.96 -10.37 0.28
N CYS A 55 -9.08 -10.79 0.87
CA CYS A 55 -10.25 -9.93 1.11
C CYS A 55 -10.28 -9.60 2.60
N ASP A 56 -10.04 -8.34 2.93
CA ASP A 56 -10.18 -7.87 4.31
C ASP A 56 -11.65 -7.71 4.67
N THR A 57 -12.02 -8.04 5.91
CA THR A 57 -13.39 -7.94 6.42
C THR A 57 -13.94 -6.51 6.40
N ARG A 58 -13.07 -5.51 6.36
CA ARG A 58 -13.38 -4.09 6.25
C ARG A 58 -13.70 -3.65 4.81
N GLY A 59 -13.68 -4.58 3.85
CA GLY A 59 -14.17 -4.38 2.49
C GLY A 59 -13.15 -3.80 1.52
N PHE A 60 -11.95 -4.36 1.49
CA PHE A 60 -10.96 -4.09 0.46
C PHE A 60 -10.16 -5.34 0.09
N TYR A 61 -9.55 -5.33 -1.10
CA TYR A 61 -8.76 -6.43 -1.65
C TYR A 61 -7.33 -5.98 -1.89
N TYR A 62 -6.37 -6.90 -1.67
CA TYR A 62 -4.96 -6.67 -1.94
C TYR A 62 -4.22 -7.98 -2.19
N PHE A 63 -3.03 -7.91 -2.78
CA PHE A 63 -2.14 -9.05 -2.92
C PHE A 63 -1.16 -9.16 -1.76
N VAL A 64 -0.93 -10.40 -1.34
CA VAL A 64 0.24 -10.79 -0.55
C VAL A 64 1.08 -11.70 -1.44
N PRO A 65 2.36 -11.38 -1.69
CA PRO A 65 3.22 -12.26 -2.48
C PRO A 65 3.50 -13.56 -1.71
N GLU A 66 3.33 -14.71 -2.36
CA GLU A 66 3.53 -16.02 -1.74
C GLU A 66 5.01 -16.28 -1.37
N LEU A 67 5.95 -15.61 -2.04
CA LEU A 67 7.40 -15.79 -1.91
C LEU A 67 8.12 -14.58 -1.29
N ALA A 68 7.43 -13.68 -0.63
CA ALA A 68 8.06 -12.50 -0.08
C ALA A 68 8.94 -12.82 1.13
N ALA A 69 10.23 -13.03 0.88
CA ALA A 69 11.23 -12.55 1.83
C ALA A 69 11.12 -11.01 1.82
N ALA A 70 10.29 -10.48 2.69
CA ALA A 70 9.96 -9.07 2.72
C ALA A 70 11.20 -8.28 3.12
N GLN A 71 11.94 -7.80 2.15
CA GLN A 71 12.77 -6.63 2.38
C GLN A 71 11.79 -5.48 2.62
N VAL A 72 11.75 -4.99 3.86
CA VAL A 72 11.00 -3.79 4.19
C VAL A 72 11.63 -2.65 3.42
N ASN A 73 11.02 -2.25 2.31
CA ASN A 73 11.54 -1.16 1.50
C ASN A 73 11.34 0.20 2.21
N LYS A 74 12.10 1.20 1.80
CA LYS A 74 12.05 2.55 2.38
C LYS A 74 10.64 3.15 2.35
N THR A 75 9.87 2.90 1.30
CA THR A 75 8.49 3.36 1.18
C THR A 75 7.62 2.78 2.29
N ALA A 76 7.69 1.48 2.51
CA ALA A 76 6.94 0.81 3.56
C ALA A 76 7.30 1.35 4.95
N GLN A 77 8.59 1.59 5.21
CA GLN A 77 9.06 2.20 6.46
C GLN A 77 8.48 3.61 6.66
N ARG A 78 8.52 4.45 5.62
CA ARG A 78 7.95 5.81 5.66
C ARG A 78 6.45 5.81 5.94
N LEU A 79 5.69 4.93 5.27
CA LEU A 79 4.24 4.82 5.46
C LEU A 79 3.89 4.33 6.87
N SER A 80 4.62 3.35 7.40
CA SER A 80 4.43 2.84 8.76
C SER A 80 4.76 3.91 9.79
N LEU A 81 5.88 4.63 9.62
CA LEU A 81 6.27 5.70 10.52
C LEU A 81 5.25 6.84 10.50
N PHE A 82 4.76 7.23 9.33
CA PHE A 82 3.70 8.24 9.22
C PHE A 82 2.43 7.81 9.94
N THR A 83 2.02 6.54 9.77
CA THR A 83 0.84 6.02 10.46
C THR A 83 1.02 6.04 11.98
N PHE A 84 2.22 5.68 12.47
CA PHE A 84 2.56 5.77 13.89
C PHE A 84 2.48 7.22 14.39
N ILE A 85 3.06 8.18 13.67
CA ILE A 85 2.97 9.61 13.98
C ILE A 85 1.51 10.06 14.06
N MET A 86 0.67 9.62 13.11
CA MET A 86 -0.76 9.96 13.12
C MET A 86 -1.48 9.37 14.34
N VAL A 87 -1.19 8.14 14.73
CA VAL A 87 -1.76 7.51 15.93
C VAL A 87 -1.39 8.31 17.19
N GLU A 88 -0.11 8.65 17.37
CA GLU A 88 0.33 9.48 18.49
C GLU A 88 -0.31 10.87 18.48
N HIS A 89 -0.29 11.53 17.31
CA HIS A 89 -0.84 12.87 17.18
C HIS A 89 -2.32 12.93 17.54
N LEU A 90 -3.10 11.95 17.13
CA LEU A 90 -4.52 11.84 17.43
C LEU A 90 -4.76 11.52 18.92
N ALA A 91 -3.96 10.61 19.49
CA ALA A 91 -4.03 10.26 20.90
C ALA A 91 -3.71 11.48 21.79
N ASP A 92 -2.70 12.26 21.44
CA ASP A 92 -2.34 13.52 22.14
C ASP A 92 -3.47 14.56 22.12
N GLN A 93 -4.29 14.54 21.07
CA GLN A 93 -5.50 15.39 20.96
C GLN A 93 -6.71 14.80 21.71
N GLY A 94 -6.57 13.65 22.34
CA GLY A 94 -7.69 12.94 22.97
C GLY A 94 -8.70 12.36 21.98
N ARG A 95 -8.30 12.17 20.71
CA ARG A 95 -9.13 11.60 19.64
C ARG A 95 -8.83 10.10 19.53
N ASP A 96 -9.86 9.32 19.25
CA ASP A 96 -9.69 7.89 18.98
C ASP A 96 -9.01 7.69 17.62
N PRO A 97 -7.75 7.18 17.56
CA PRO A 97 -7.04 6.97 16.30
C PRO A 97 -7.78 6.02 15.35
N ILE A 98 -8.45 5.00 15.87
CA ILE A 98 -9.19 4.02 15.05
C ILE A 98 -10.33 4.71 14.30
N ALA A 99 -11.13 5.51 15.01
CA ALA A 99 -12.27 6.21 14.43
C ALA A 99 -11.85 7.27 13.39
N VAL A 100 -10.65 7.88 13.58
CA VAL A 100 -10.18 8.93 12.67
C VAL A 100 -9.48 8.36 11.44
N LEU A 101 -8.70 7.28 11.60
CA LEU A 101 -8.04 6.63 10.47
C LEU A 101 -9.00 5.82 9.59
N ASP A 102 -10.26 5.66 10.00
CA ASP A 102 -11.33 5.13 9.15
C ASP A 102 -12.30 6.24 8.74
N GLY A 103 -11.93 6.97 7.69
CA GLY A 103 -12.74 8.04 7.12
C GLY A 103 -12.45 9.45 7.64
N GLY A 104 -11.55 9.62 8.57
CA GLY A 104 -11.04 10.94 8.98
C GLY A 104 -10.17 11.59 7.89
N SER A 105 -9.78 12.82 8.12
CA SER A 105 -9.01 13.60 7.16
C SER A 105 -7.90 14.39 7.82
N LEU A 106 -6.90 14.71 7.02
CA LEU A 106 -5.78 15.61 7.34
C LEU A 106 -5.73 16.72 6.27
N GLY A 107 -5.81 17.97 6.69
CA GLY A 107 -5.69 19.11 5.80
C GLY A 107 -4.23 19.40 5.46
N ARG A 108 -4.00 19.92 4.27
CA ARG A 108 -2.67 20.36 3.83
C ARG A 108 -2.09 21.49 4.73
N ASP A 109 -2.95 22.29 5.28
CA ASP A 109 -2.63 23.38 6.22
C ASP A 109 -2.17 22.88 7.60
N GLU A 110 -2.49 21.63 7.96
CA GLU A 110 -2.06 21.00 9.21
C GLU A 110 -0.65 20.39 9.11
N LEU A 111 -0.13 20.15 7.88
CA LEU A 111 1.15 19.45 7.65
C LEU A 111 2.36 20.17 8.26
N PRO A 112 2.49 21.51 8.18
CA PRO A 112 3.63 22.20 8.80
C PRO A 112 3.69 21.99 10.31
N ALA A 113 2.56 22.05 11.01
CA ALA A 113 2.50 21.84 12.46
C ALA A 113 2.83 20.38 12.83
N LEU A 114 2.38 19.42 12.02
CA LEU A 114 2.70 18.02 12.19
C LEU A 114 4.21 17.75 12.01
N LEU A 115 4.81 18.30 10.95
CA LEU A 115 6.24 18.20 10.69
C LEU A 115 7.08 18.80 11.80
N ASP A 116 6.69 19.96 12.32
CA ASP A 116 7.43 20.65 13.37
C ASP A 116 7.38 19.86 14.69
N LYS A 117 6.19 19.34 15.05
CA LYS A 117 5.99 18.54 16.27
C LYS A 117 6.76 17.22 16.25
N TYR A 118 6.82 16.53 15.12
CA TYR A 118 7.42 15.20 14.99
C TYR A 118 8.70 15.20 14.13
N ARG A 119 9.43 16.30 14.14
CA ARG A 119 10.61 16.56 13.30
C ARG A 119 11.64 15.41 13.34
N ASP A 120 11.97 14.91 14.53
CA ASP A 120 13.00 13.88 14.69
C ASP A 120 12.57 12.53 14.06
N LEU A 121 11.28 12.22 14.11
CA LEU A 121 10.73 11.02 13.46
C LEU A 121 10.70 11.18 11.93
N PHE A 122 10.30 12.35 11.44
CA PHE A 122 10.32 12.61 10.01
C PHE A 122 11.74 12.63 9.43
N LEU A 123 12.74 13.08 10.18
CA LEU A 123 14.14 12.98 9.77
C LEU A 123 14.60 11.52 9.57
N GLN A 124 14.12 10.59 10.39
CA GLN A 124 14.40 9.15 10.20
C GLN A 124 13.78 8.61 8.90
N ALA A 125 12.68 9.21 8.44
CA ALA A 125 12.05 8.89 7.16
C ALA A 125 12.67 9.67 5.97
N GLU A 126 13.73 10.43 6.18
CA GLU A 126 14.33 11.32 5.17
C GLU A 126 13.32 12.35 4.64
N VAL A 127 12.47 12.88 5.53
CA VAL A 127 11.46 13.90 5.23
C VAL A 127 11.74 15.14 6.09
N GLN A 128 11.99 16.27 5.45
CA GLN A 128 12.37 17.51 6.12
C GLN A 128 11.42 18.68 5.80
N THR A 129 10.76 18.61 4.65
CA THR A 129 9.86 19.67 4.18
C THR A 129 8.45 19.15 3.94
N GLN A 130 7.51 20.07 3.82
CA GLN A 130 6.12 19.74 3.50
C GLN A 130 6.02 19.08 2.12
N GLU A 131 6.77 19.59 1.15
CA GLU A 131 6.79 19.04 -0.21
C GLU A 131 7.28 17.59 -0.20
N GLU A 132 8.31 17.28 0.57
CA GLU A 132 8.81 15.91 0.74
C GLU A 132 7.80 15.01 1.43
N LEU A 133 7.08 15.52 2.45
CA LEU A 133 6.00 14.77 3.11
C LEU A 133 4.88 14.43 2.11
N GLU A 134 4.47 15.41 1.33
CA GLU A 134 3.44 15.23 0.31
C GLU A 134 3.89 14.24 -0.77
N GLU A 135 5.10 14.37 -1.30
CA GLU A 135 5.62 13.56 -2.41
C GLU A 135 5.97 12.13 -1.97
N LYS A 136 6.79 11.99 -0.92
CA LYS A 136 7.33 10.69 -0.49
C LYS A 136 6.33 9.85 0.30
N ILE A 137 5.35 10.47 0.94
CA ILE A 137 4.40 9.78 1.84
C ILE A 137 2.96 9.91 1.34
N LEU A 138 2.36 11.10 1.36
CA LEU A 138 0.93 11.27 1.14
C LEU A 138 0.51 10.89 -0.28
N ARG A 139 1.27 11.31 -1.28
CA ARG A 139 1.04 10.91 -2.68
C ARG A 139 1.15 9.39 -2.83
N ARG A 140 2.15 8.77 -2.19
CA ARG A 140 2.31 7.33 -2.25
C ARG A 140 1.17 6.58 -1.56
N MET A 141 0.69 7.08 -0.41
CA MET A 141 -0.50 6.54 0.24
C MET A 141 -1.74 6.61 -0.66
N THR A 142 -1.90 7.72 -1.39
CA THR A 142 -2.99 7.87 -2.37
C THR A 142 -2.85 6.89 -3.53
N GLN A 143 -1.65 6.72 -4.08
CA GLN A 143 -1.37 5.75 -5.15
C GLN A 143 -1.60 4.30 -4.75
N LEU A 144 -1.48 3.98 -3.47
CA LEU A 144 -1.69 2.63 -2.93
C LEU A 144 -3.11 2.41 -2.36
N GLY A 145 -3.97 3.43 -2.42
CA GLY A 145 -5.35 3.34 -1.95
C GLY A 145 -5.52 3.41 -0.44
N PHE A 146 -4.54 3.93 0.29
CA PHE A 146 -4.63 4.19 1.74
C PHE A 146 -5.32 5.52 2.05
N THR A 147 -5.16 6.49 1.17
CA THR A 147 -5.78 7.80 1.27
C THR A 147 -6.45 8.18 -0.05
N ALA A 148 -7.34 9.17 0.01
CA ALA A 148 -7.83 9.88 -1.17
C ALA A 148 -7.58 11.38 -0.95
N GLU A 149 -7.03 12.04 -1.95
CA GLU A 149 -6.81 13.47 -1.93
C GLU A 149 -7.92 14.19 -2.70
N ASP A 150 -8.44 15.26 -2.11
CA ASP A 150 -9.39 16.16 -2.74
C ASP A 150 -9.16 17.59 -2.24
N ASN A 151 -8.74 18.48 -3.13
CA ASN A 151 -8.49 19.90 -2.86
C ASN A 151 -7.57 20.15 -1.64
N GLY A 152 -6.50 19.36 -1.50
CA GLY A 152 -5.55 19.50 -0.39
C GLY A 152 -6.04 18.88 0.92
N ILE A 153 -7.09 18.08 0.89
CA ILE A 153 -7.58 17.30 2.02
C ILE A 153 -7.31 15.82 1.74
N TYR A 154 -6.50 15.21 2.59
CA TYR A 154 -6.20 13.78 2.55
C TYR A 154 -7.17 13.02 3.44
N ARG A 155 -8.08 12.26 2.85
CA ARG A 155 -9.04 11.43 3.58
C ARG A 155 -8.46 10.02 3.75
N PHE A 156 -8.41 9.52 4.98
CA PHE A 156 -7.98 8.15 5.26
C PHE A 156 -9.04 7.14 4.85
N LEU A 157 -8.60 5.99 4.33
CA LEU A 157 -9.45 4.93 3.82
C LEU A 157 -9.26 3.64 4.64
N ALA A 158 -10.23 2.74 4.54
CA ALA A 158 -10.22 1.46 5.26
C ALA A 158 -8.90 0.67 5.19
N PRO A 159 -8.14 0.64 4.08
CA PRO A 159 -6.83 -0.01 4.05
C PRO A 159 -5.80 0.50 5.07
N MET A 160 -5.95 1.72 5.60
CA MET A 160 -5.12 2.24 6.70
C MET A 160 -5.11 1.34 7.94
N HIS A 161 -6.17 0.58 8.17
CA HIS A 161 -6.25 -0.38 9.26
C HIS A 161 -5.14 -1.44 9.23
N ARG A 162 -4.56 -1.75 8.07
CA ARG A 162 -3.43 -2.68 7.99
C ARG A 162 -2.20 -2.17 8.75
N PHE A 163 -1.92 -0.87 8.64
CA PHE A 163 -0.84 -0.25 9.41
C PHE A 163 -1.22 -0.08 10.88
N LEU A 164 -2.48 0.29 11.13
CA LEU A 164 -2.99 0.45 12.48
C LEU A 164 -2.94 -0.86 13.27
N ASP A 165 -3.39 -1.98 12.68
CA ASP A 165 -3.34 -3.31 13.29
C ASP A 165 -1.91 -3.66 13.72
N VAL A 166 -0.92 -3.32 12.90
CA VAL A 166 0.49 -3.51 13.22
C VAL A 166 0.95 -2.58 14.34
N CYS A 167 0.63 -1.29 14.27
CA CYS A 167 0.99 -0.35 15.33
C CYS A 167 0.40 -0.78 16.69
N LEU A 168 -0.84 -1.25 16.70
CA LEU A 168 -1.51 -1.72 17.92
C LEU A 168 -0.92 -3.03 18.44
N SER A 169 -0.54 -3.97 17.56
CA SER A 169 0.09 -5.23 17.98
C SER A 169 1.47 -4.99 18.62
N VAL A 170 2.21 -4.00 18.13
CA VAL A 170 3.50 -3.61 18.72
C VAL A 170 3.38 -3.02 20.13
N GLN A 171 2.30 -2.29 20.39
CA GLN A 171 2.03 -1.75 21.71
C GLN A 171 1.68 -2.85 22.73
N GLN A 172 1.04 -3.94 22.27
CA GLN A 172 0.64 -5.06 23.12
C GLN A 172 1.80 -6.01 23.47
N ASP A 173 2.83 -6.04 22.61
CA ASP A 173 3.93 -7.01 22.71
C ASP A 173 5.28 -6.27 22.68
N ARG A 174 5.75 -5.81 23.84
CA ARG A 174 7.01 -5.06 23.98
C ARG A 174 8.25 -5.81 23.47
N ASP A 175 8.16 -7.14 23.33
CA ASP A 175 9.25 -7.98 22.80
C ASP A 175 9.26 -8.05 21.26
N LEU A 176 8.20 -7.60 20.60
CA LEU A 176 8.09 -7.61 19.14
C LEU A 176 8.78 -6.42 18.46
N ALA A 177 9.25 -5.42 19.18
CA ALA A 177 9.99 -4.30 18.59
C ALA A 177 11.24 -4.76 17.79
N ALA A 178 11.83 -5.89 18.16
CA ALA A 178 12.92 -6.54 17.42
C ALA A 178 12.41 -7.33 16.18
N SER A 179 11.15 -7.72 16.17
CA SER A 179 10.52 -8.52 15.09
C SER A 179 9.79 -7.66 14.06
N LEU A 180 9.65 -6.34 14.27
CA LEU A 180 9.05 -5.41 13.30
C LEU A 180 9.75 -5.42 11.93
N HIS A 181 11.01 -5.81 11.91
CA HIS A 181 11.76 -6.00 10.66
C HIS A 181 11.34 -7.29 9.91
N SER A 182 10.62 -8.19 10.58
CA SER A 182 10.26 -9.51 10.06
C SER A 182 8.75 -9.71 9.80
N ALA A 183 7.85 -8.87 10.35
CA ALA A 183 6.43 -9.21 10.49
C ALA A 183 5.48 -8.43 9.58
N LEU A 184 5.98 -7.55 8.71
CA LEU A 184 5.17 -6.86 7.72
C LEU A 184 5.50 -7.36 6.31
N PRO A 185 4.74 -8.30 5.74
CA PRO A 185 4.58 -8.28 4.32
C PRO A 185 3.69 -7.08 3.97
N LEU A 186 4.28 -5.88 4.06
CA LEU A 186 3.68 -4.73 3.39
C LEU A 186 3.63 -5.08 1.91
N PRO A 187 2.57 -4.68 1.21
CA PRO A 187 2.54 -4.83 -0.23
C PRO A 187 3.76 -4.09 -0.77
N VAL A 188 4.80 -4.83 -1.04
CA VAL A 188 5.91 -4.35 -1.85
C VAL A 188 5.26 -4.09 -3.20
N PRO A 189 5.37 -2.92 -3.79
CA PRO A 189 5.10 -2.76 -5.22
C PRO A 189 5.98 -3.80 -5.90
N MET A 190 5.39 -4.82 -6.50
CA MET A 190 6.12 -5.96 -7.06
C MET A 190 6.96 -5.59 -8.28
N LEU A 191 6.96 -4.31 -8.68
CA LEU A 191 7.73 -3.75 -9.79
C LEU A 191 8.36 -2.39 -9.42
N ALA A 192 8.82 -2.20 -8.19
CA ALA A 192 9.75 -1.12 -7.92
C ALA A 192 11.15 -1.71 -8.06
N GLY A 193 11.69 -1.72 -9.26
CA GLY A 193 13.13 -1.67 -9.44
C GLY A 193 13.68 -0.56 -8.56
N ASP A 194 14.83 -0.80 -8.01
CA ASP A 194 15.65 0.12 -7.23
C ASP A 194 15.45 1.56 -7.74
N GLU A 195 14.70 2.39 -6.99
CA GLU A 195 14.63 3.81 -7.29
C GLU A 195 16.02 4.39 -6.97
N THR A 196 16.94 4.22 -7.91
CA THR A 196 18.00 5.20 -8.07
C THR A 196 17.28 6.47 -8.52
N ASP A 197 17.34 7.46 -7.65
CA ASP A 197 16.92 8.86 -7.84
C ASP A 197 17.74 9.48 -8.99
N ASP A 198 17.38 9.11 -10.22
CA ASP A 198 17.82 9.80 -11.44
C ASP A 198 16.68 9.69 -12.44
N GLY A 199 16.11 10.85 -12.74
CA GLY A 199 15.00 11.01 -13.64
C GLY A 199 15.30 10.49 -15.03
N ASP A 200 14.63 9.40 -15.37
CA ASP A 200 14.26 9.09 -16.76
C ASP A 200 12.98 8.25 -16.72
N ASP A 201 11.95 8.85 -17.26
CA ASP A 201 10.58 8.35 -17.36
C ASP A 201 10.54 7.20 -18.39
N ILE A 202 10.99 6.00 -17.97
CA ILE A 202 10.79 4.78 -18.76
C ILE A 202 9.41 4.27 -18.42
N SER A 203 8.50 4.30 -19.38
CA SER A 203 7.13 3.83 -19.24
C SER A 203 7.10 2.38 -18.71
N ASP A 204 6.20 2.10 -17.74
CA ASP A 204 6.03 0.80 -17.09
C ASP A 204 5.81 -0.37 -18.10
N GLU A 205 5.36 -0.07 -19.31
CA GLU A 205 5.23 -1.01 -20.44
C GLU A 205 6.58 -1.53 -20.95
N GLN A 206 7.62 -0.71 -20.93
CA GLN A 206 8.96 -1.10 -21.38
C GLN A 206 9.68 -1.97 -20.35
N ALA A 207 9.46 -1.74 -19.06
CA ALA A 207 10.05 -2.55 -17.99
C ALA A 207 9.46 -3.97 -18.00
N LEU A 208 8.16 -4.11 -18.24
CA LEU A 208 7.49 -5.42 -18.35
C LEU A 208 7.95 -6.18 -19.61
N ALA A 209 8.13 -5.48 -20.75
CA ALA A 209 8.62 -6.08 -21.98
C ALA A 209 10.08 -6.57 -21.84
N LEU A 210 10.92 -5.87 -21.08
CA LEU A 210 12.31 -6.25 -20.84
C LEU A 210 12.41 -7.50 -19.94
N ALA A 211 11.57 -7.57 -18.90
CA ALA A 211 11.50 -8.74 -18.00
C ALA A 211 11.09 -10.01 -18.74
N ILE A 212 10.08 -9.92 -19.61
CA ILE A 212 9.61 -11.05 -20.44
C ILE A 212 10.68 -11.48 -21.45
N ALA A 213 11.48 -10.53 -21.97
CA ALA A 213 12.55 -10.84 -22.92
C ALA A 213 13.75 -11.54 -22.26
N GLN A 214 14.06 -11.21 -21.00
CA GLN A 214 15.15 -11.86 -20.24
C GLN A 214 14.79 -13.31 -19.85
N GLU A 215 13.56 -13.58 -19.40
CA GLU A 215 13.11 -14.94 -19.10
C GLU A 215 13.15 -15.87 -20.33
N ARG A 216 12.88 -15.33 -21.52
CA ARG A 216 12.99 -16.13 -22.76
C ARG A 216 14.42 -16.54 -23.11
N GLN A 217 15.39 -15.72 -22.79
CA GLN A 217 16.81 -16.02 -23.06
C GLN A 217 17.39 -17.06 -22.10
N GLU A 218 16.87 -17.16 -20.87
CA GLU A 218 17.31 -18.18 -19.90
C GLU A 218 16.68 -19.57 -20.14
N LEU A 219 15.55 -19.64 -20.86
CA LEU A 219 14.90 -20.91 -21.22
C LEU A 219 15.45 -21.56 -22.49
N ASP A 220 16.22 -20.81 -23.32
CA ASP A 220 16.83 -21.31 -24.57
C ASP A 220 18.34 -21.57 -24.43
N ALA A 221 18.92 -21.50 -23.21
CA ALA A 221 20.31 -21.77 -22.91
C ALA A 221 20.47 -23.05 -22.06
#